data_91cbfc0e2d1a4cb3b77432903737c468
#
_entry.id   91cbfc0e2d1a4cb3b77432903737c468
#
_cell.length_a   1.000
_cell.length_b   1.000
_cell.length_c   1.000
_cell.angle_alpha   90.00
_cell.angle_beta   90.00
_cell.angle_gamma   90.00
#
_symmetry.space_group_name_H-M   'P 1'
#
loop_
_entity.id
_entity.type
_entity.pdbx_description
1 polymer ?
#
loop_
_entity_poly.entity_id
_entity_poly.type
_entity_poly.pdbx_seq_one_letter_code
_entity_poly.pdbx_strand_id
1 'polypeptide(L)'
;MRIASRLLTGLTVLALTAPFAAAQTTGTITVTGTTPEAFALTNTSNGALASTIALGVLTPGNGTALGDLTTGFADVRLRSNKAYKLTATAGALTVPGPGSDDGGQAIALTDIGFGIRLVTATGANVATGHTDTIIAGYDVTGDWPTPTNGLTPAFTKTLNDITSATQVLSGTRVSAKGNIATDNNYLTVRFGVATMPQFFTPNTGFSSIVTLTLASQ
;
A
#
# COMPACT_ATOMS: atom_id res chain seq x y z
N MET A 1 56.71 -104.99 -6.98
CA MET A 1 55.31 -104.99 -7.47
C MET A 1 54.66 -103.64 -7.07
N ARG A 2 53.98 -102.97 -7.93
CA ARG A 2 53.70 -101.54 -8.04
C ARG A 2 52.75 -101.01 -6.99
N ILE A 3 53.18 -99.99 -6.32
CA ILE A 3 52.30 -99.16 -5.40
C ILE A 3 52.05 -97.83 -6.09
N ALA A 4 50.82 -97.61 -6.40
CA ALA A 4 50.38 -96.34 -6.97
C ALA A 4 50.08 -95.37 -5.85
N SER A 5 50.83 -94.32 -5.82
CA SER A 5 50.57 -93.17 -4.95
C SER A 5 49.48 -92.24 -5.60
N ARG A 6 48.40 -92.00 -4.90
CA ARG A 6 47.39 -90.99 -5.30
C ARG A 6 47.66 -89.69 -4.52
N LEU A 7 48.15 -88.74 -5.22
CA LEU A 7 48.22 -87.37 -4.73
C LEU A 7 46.80 -86.73 -4.77
N LEU A 8 46.28 -86.40 -3.64
CA LEU A 8 45.05 -85.68 -3.52
C LEU A 8 45.35 -84.18 -3.42
N THR A 9 45.16 -83.46 -4.51
CA THR A 9 45.38 -82.04 -4.57
C THR A 9 44.16 -81.35 -4.00
N GLY A 10 44.27 -80.84 -2.80
CA GLY A 10 43.25 -80.00 -2.19
C GLY A 10 43.19 -78.59 -2.85
N LEU A 11 42.18 -78.33 -3.58
CA LEU A 11 41.92 -76.99 -4.13
C LEU A 11 41.21 -76.11 -3.05
N THR A 12 41.99 -75.29 -2.40
CA THR A 12 41.42 -74.31 -1.46
C THR A 12 40.85 -73.16 -2.26
N VAL A 13 39.52 -73.08 -2.39
CA VAL A 13 38.83 -71.93 -2.95
C VAL A 13 38.80 -70.84 -1.91
N LEU A 14 39.67 -69.85 -2.05
CA LEU A 14 39.64 -68.62 -1.25
C LEU A 14 38.53 -67.70 -1.80
N ALA A 15 37.35 -67.77 -1.21
CA ALA A 15 36.28 -66.81 -1.52
C ALA A 15 36.70 -65.42 -1.02
N LEU A 16 37.17 -64.57 -1.93
CA LEU A 16 37.28 -63.13 -1.67
C LEU A 16 35.86 -62.54 -1.53
N THR A 17 35.40 -62.40 -0.30
CA THR A 17 34.28 -61.51 -0.01
C THR A 17 34.80 -60.07 -0.07
N ALA A 18 34.80 -59.46 -1.27
CA ALA A 18 35.00 -58.05 -1.38
C ALA A 18 33.77 -57.36 -0.69
N PRO A 19 33.98 -56.48 0.28
CA PRO A 19 32.86 -55.68 0.79
C PRO A 19 32.37 -54.86 -0.38
N PHE A 20 31.11 -55.06 -0.76
CA PHE A 20 30.42 -54.12 -1.65
C PHE A 20 30.36 -52.80 -0.89
N ALA A 21 31.31 -51.90 -1.17
CA ALA A 21 31.19 -50.53 -0.77
C ALA A 21 29.90 -50.04 -1.42
N ALA A 22 28.87 -49.91 -0.61
CA ALA A 22 27.65 -49.21 -1.06
C ALA A 22 28.09 -47.81 -1.50
N ALA A 23 28.14 -47.60 -2.80
CA ALA A 23 28.41 -46.28 -3.36
C ALA A 23 27.30 -45.37 -2.85
N GLN A 24 27.62 -44.52 -1.89
CA GLN A 24 26.70 -43.53 -1.41
C GLN A 24 26.53 -42.52 -2.52
N THR A 25 25.45 -42.67 -3.26
CA THR A 25 25.09 -41.77 -4.36
C THR A 25 24.27 -40.58 -3.83
N THR A 26 24.82 -39.84 -2.87
CA THR A 26 24.23 -38.56 -2.47
C THR A 26 24.75 -37.49 -3.42
N GLY A 27 23.84 -36.94 -4.21
CA GLY A 27 24.09 -35.76 -5.03
C GLY A 27 23.43 -34.55 -4.38
N THR A 28 24.02 -33.39 -4.52
CA THR A 28 23.43 -32.11 -4.12
C THR A 28 22.90 -31.39 -5.35
N ILE A 29 21.66 -30.93 -5.27
CA ILE A 29 21.06 -30.00 -6.26
C ILE A 29 21.01 -28.64 -5.58
N THR A 30 21.69 -27.65 -6.13
CA THR A 30 21.64 -26.27 -5.65
C THR A 30 20.53 -25.56 -6.39
N VAL A 31 19.55 -25.03 -5.63
CA VAL A 31 18.50 -24.16 -6.16
C VAL A 31 18.83 -22.74 -5.77
N THR A 32 18.96 -21.86 -6.76
CA THR A 32 19.24 -20.43 -6.56
C THR A 32 18.13 -19.58 -7.16
N GLY A 33 17.87 -18.42 -6.54
CA GLY A 33 16.90 -17.48 -7.02
C GLY A 33 17.06 -16.14 -6.29
N THR A 34 16.43 -15.09 -6.82
CA THR A 34 16.38 -13.77 -6.21
C THR A 34 14.92 -13.34 -6.05
N THR A 35 14.64 -12.62 -4.97
CA THR A 35 13.32 -12.00 -4.75
C THR A 35 13.51 -10.49 -4.79
N PRO A 36 13.03 -9.79 -5.82
CA PRO A 36 13.14 -8.33 -5.90
C PRO A 36 12.22 -7.66 -4.87
N GLU A 37 12.48 -6.38 -4.61
CA GLU A 37 11.54 -5.53 -3.89
C GLU A 37 10.24 -5.42 -4.69
N ALA A 38 9.12 -5.54 -3.99
CA ALA A 38 7.80 -5.49 -4.61
C ALA A 38 6.87 -4.59 -3.79
N PHE A 39 6.32 -3.59 -4.47
CA PHE A 39 5.35 -2.65 -3.94
C PHE A 39 4.13 -2.60 -4.84
N ALA A 40 2.95 -2.48 -4.25
CA ALA A 40 1.73 -2.30 -5.02
C ALA A 40 0.75 -1.37 -4.31
N LEU A 41 0.18 -0.46 -5.09
CA LEU A 41 -1.00 0.33 -4.73
C LEU A 41 -2.12 -0.08 -5.67
N THR A 42 -3.23 -0.51 -5.11
CA THR A 42 -4.40 -0.94 -5.87
C THR A 42 -5.67 -0.35 -5.28
N ASN A 43 -6.73 -0.33 -6.07
CA ASN A 43 -8.06 -0.08 -5.56
C ASN A 43 -8.57 -1.28 -4.72
N THR A 44 -9.75 -1.17 -4.15
CA THR A 44 -10.36 -2.21 -3.31
C THR A 44 -10.75 -3.48 -4.07
N SER A 45 -10.71 -3.48 -5.39
CA SER A 45 -10.91 -4.64 -6.26
C SER A 45 -9.60 -5.24 -6.78
N ASN A 46 -8.45 -4.83 -6.25
CA ASN A 46 -7.10 -5.23 -6.67
C ASN A 46 -6.70 -4.79 -8.11
N GLY A 47 -7.47 -3.88 -8.69
CA GLY A 47 -7.15 -3.26 -9.99
C GLY A 47 -6.25 -2.05 -9.86
N ALA A 48 -5.94 -1.43 -10.98
CA ALA A 48 -5.18 -0.18 -11.01
C ALA A 48 -5.82 0.89 -10.12
N LEU A 49 -4.99 1.68 -9.45
CA LEU A 49 -5.48 2.79 -8.65
C LEU A 49 -5.94 3.92 -9.58
N ALA A 50 -7.25 4.07 -9.68
CA ALA A 50 -7.92 5.17 -10.34
C ALA A 50 -9.21 5.42 -9.56
N SER A 51 -9.16 6.35 -8.61
CA SER A 51 -10.29 6.67 -7.73
C SER A 51 -10.59 8.15 -7.82
N THR A 52 -11.86 8.49 -7.85
CA THR A 52 -12.35 9.88 -7.77
C THR A 52 -12.96 10.08 -6.40
N ILE A 53 -12.57 11.14 -5.73
CA ILE A 53 -13.25 11.64 -4.54
C ILE A 53 -14.08 12.84 -4.98
N ALA A 54 -15.40 12.69 -4.97
CA ALA A 54 -16.32 13.76 -5.34
C ALA A 54 -16.83 14.47 -4.10
N LEU A 55 -16.62 15.77 -4.03
CA LEU A 55 -17.18 16.63 -2.97
C LEU A 55 -18.58 17.15 -3.30
N GLY A 56 -19.02 16.98 -4.55
CA GLY A 56 -20.34 17.44 -4.98
C GLY A 56 -20.43 18.97 -5.09
N VAL A 57 -21.61 19.50 -4.87
CA VAL A 57 -21.87 20.94 -4.91
C VAL A 57 -21.61 21.55 -3.54
N LEU A 58 -20.76 22.55 -3.50
CA LEU A 58 -20.45 23.30 -2.28
C LEU A 58 -21.43 24.45 -2.14
N THR A 59 -22.47 24.27 -1.33
CA THR A 59 -23.46 25.31 -1.08
C THR A 59 -23.12 26.04 0.21
N PRO A 60 -22.84 27.36 0.16
CA PRO A 60 -22.59 28.16 1.36
C PRO A 60 -23.81 28.17 2.29
N GLY A 61 -23.55 28.32 3.57
CA GLY A 61 -24.62 28.48 4.55
C GLY A 61 -25.45 29.76 4.30
N ASN A 62 -26.65 29.78 4.78
CA ASN A 62 -27.63 30.83 4.51
C ASN A 62 -27.65 31.96 5.57
N GLY A 63 -26.51 32.41 6.01
CA GLY A 63 -26.37 33.62 6.85
C GLY A 63 -26.56 33.40 8.35
N THR A 64 -27.29 32.40 8.81
CA THR A 64 -27.42 32.03 10.23
C THR A 64 -26.76 30.71 10.58
N ALA A 65 -26.49 29.88 9.58
CA ALA A 65 -25.72 28.63 9.73
C ALA A 65 -24.60 28.66 8.70
N LEU A 66 -23.40 28.36 9.15
CA LEU A 66 -22.28 28.03 8.26
C LEU A 66 -22.62 26.72 7.53
N GLY A 67 -22.26 26.61 6.28
CA GLY A 67 -22.47 25.36 5.52
C GLY A 67 -21.81 24.18 6.22
N ASP A 68 -22.40 23.01 6.07
CA ASP A 68 -21.82 21.78 6.60
C ASP A 68 -20.50 21.44 5.91
N LEU A 69 -19.54 20.91 6.68
CA LEU A 69 -18.30 20.40 6.13
C LEU A 69 -18.61 19.29 5.13
N THR A 70 -18.18 19.46 3.88
CA THR A 70 -18.30 18.44 2.85
C THR A 70 -17.08 17.57 2.83
N THR A 71 -17.27 16.26 2.91
CA THR A 71 -16.19 15.28 2.98
C THR A 71 -16.31 14.23 1.89
N GLY A 72 -15.18 13.70 1.47
CA GLY A 72 -15.11 12.55 0.58
C GLY A 72 -13.88 11.70 0.86
N PHE A 73 -13.91 10.42 0.48
CA PHE A 73 -12.79 9.53 0.70
C PHE A 73 -12.63 8.47 -0.40
N ALA A 74 -11.42 7.91 -0.47
CA ALA A 74 -11.12 6.74 -1.28
C ALA A 74 -10.25 5.76 -0.49
N ASP A 75 -10.56 4.49 -0.56
CA ASP A 75 -9.78 3.42 0.05
C ASP A 75 -8.78 2.84 -0.95
N VAL A 76 -7.55 2.68 -0.52
CA VAL A 76 -6.43 2.16 -1.30
C VAL A 76 -5.82 0.97 -0.57
N ARG A 77 -5.53 -0.10 -1.29
CA ARG A 77 -4.80 -1.25 -0.77
C ARG A 77 -3.31 -1.11 -1.06
N LEU A 78 -2.52 -1.16 0.01
CA LEU A 78 -1.07 -1.09 -0.02
C LEU A 78 -0.49 -2.47 0.29
N ARG A 79 0.48 -2.90 -0.53
CA ARG A 79 1.26 -4.12 -0.33
C ARG A 79 2.73 -3.82 -0.46
N SER A 80 3.54 -4.45 0.39
CA SER A 80 5.00 -4.34 0.31
C SER A 80 5.66 -5.58 0.87
N ASN A 81 6.71 -6.06 0.25
CA ASN A 81 7.56 -7.13 0.81
C ASN A 81 8.78 -6.59 1.56
N LYS A 82 8.86 -5.29 1.78
CA LYS A 82 9.93 -4.57 2.49
C LYS A 82 9.33 -3.38 3.25
N ALA A 83 10.09 -2.78 4.14
CA ALA A 83 9.75 -1.50 4.76
C ALA A 83 9.54 -0.42 3.69
N TYR A 84 8.53 0.42 3.89
CA TYR A 84 8.04 1.32 2.86
C TYR A 84 7.80 2.74 3.39
N LYS A 85 7.77 3.67 2.46
CA LYS A 85 7.21 5.01 2.61
C LYS A 85 6.20 5.27 1.51
N LEU A 86 5.13 5.96 1.87
CA LEU A 86 4.11 6.44 0.95
C LEU A 86 4.18 7.95 0.90
N THR A 87 4.36 8.49 -0.28
CA THR A 87 4.32 9.93 -0.52
C THR A 87 3.06 10.30 -1.30
N ALA A 88 2.54 11.48 -1.03
CA ALA A 88 1.45 12.09 -1.78
C ALA A 88 1.92 13.40 -2.42
N THR A 89 1.42 13.69 -3.61
CA THR A 89 1.68 14.94 -4.32
C THR A 89 0.38 15.44 -4.96
N ALA A 90 -0.08 16.62 -4.56
CA ALA A 90 -1.22 17.27 -5.20
C ALA A 90 -0.75 18.11 -6.39
N GLY A 91 -1.39 17.91 -7.53
CA GLY A 91 -1.26 18.78 -8.69
C GLY A 91 -1.98 20.12 -8.47
N ALA A 92 -1.77 21.04 -9.39
CA ALA A 92 -2.47 22.31 -9.37
C ALA A 92 -3.98 22.10 -9.37
N LEU A 93 -4.69 22.97 -8.67
CA LEU A 93 -6.15 23.01 -8.73
C LEU A 93 -6.58 23.64 -10.05
N THR A 94 -7.37 22.89 -10.81
CA THR A 94 -8.02 23.41 -12.02
C THR A 94 -9.42 23.85 -11.65
N VAL A 95 -9.73 25.11 -11.87
CA VAL A 95 -11.05 25.72 -11.60
C VAL A 95 -11.55 26.32 -12.90
N PRO A 96 -12.28 25.55 -13.74
CA PRO A 96 -12.90 26.10 -14.92
C PRO A 96 -14.12 26.95 -14.54
N GLY A 97 -14.31 28.05 -15.20
CA GLY A 97 -15.51 28.83 -14.96
C GLY A 97 -15.39 30.30 -15.23
N PRO A 98 -16.45 31.03 -15.05
CA PRO A 98 -16.42 32.45 -15.28
C PRO A 98 -15.35 33.05 -14.37
N GLY A 99 -14.32 33.55 -14.98
CA GLY A 99 -13.38 34.34 -14.25
C GLY A 99 -14.07 35.51 -13.66
N SER A 100 -13.63 35.94 -12.53
CA SER A 100 -13.57 37.34 -12.15
C SER A 100 -14.79 38.20 -12.23
N ASP A 101 -15.94 37.71 -11.89
CA ASP A 101 -16.97 38.67 -11.59
C ASP A 101 -16.78 39.05 -10.12
N ASP A 102 -16.66 40.32 -9.86
CA ASP A 102 -16.83 40.97 -8.56
C ASP A 102 -15.70 40.83 -7.53
N GLY A 103 -14.49 40.42 -7.90
CA GLY A 103 -13.37 40.29 -6.96
C GLY A 103 -13.55 39.22 -5.92
N GLY A 104 -14.39 38.23 -6.18
CA GLY A 104 -14.57 37.04 -5.34
C GLY A 104 -13.32 36.15 -5.31
N GLN A 105 -13.17 35.37 -4.26
CA GLN A 105 -12.08 34.45 -4.11
C GLN A 105 -12.45 33.08 -4.71
N ALA A 106 -11.65 32.59 -5.64
CA ALA A 106 -11.78 31.22 -6.12
C ALA A 106 -11.33 30.21 -5.04
N ILE A 107 -11.95 29.03 -5.05
CA ILE A 107 -11.48 27.92 -4.22
C ILE A 107 -10.02 27.60 -4.54
N ALA A 108 -9.22 27.32 -3.53
CA ALA A 108 -7.81 27.03 -3.63
C ALA A 108 -7.44 25.70 -2.92
N LEU A 109 -6.23 25.19 -3.13
CA LEU A 109 -5.75 23.97 -2.46
C LEU A 109 -5.72 24.13 -0.93
N THR A 110 -5.57 25.34 -0.41
CA THR A 110 -5.63 25.66 1.03
C THR A 110 -7.02 25.50 1.63
N ASP A 111 -8.05 25.50 0.82
CA ASP A 111 -9.44 25.36 1.27
C ASP A 111 -9.89 23.89 1.32
N ILE A 112 -9.04 22.98 0.83
CA ILE A 112 -9.35 21.55 0.76
C ILE A 112 -8.44 20.81 1.74
N GLY A 113 -9.00 20.43 2.89
CA GLY A 113 -8.31 19.60 3.87
C GLY A 113 -7.95 18.22 3.28
N PHE A 114 -6.80 17.70 3.68
CA PHE A 114 -6.29 16.40 3.26
C PHE A 114 -5.80 15.60 4.45
N GLY A 115 -6.14 14.32 4.48
CA GLY A 115 -5.65 13.41 5.51
C GLY A 115 -5.82 11.95 5.14
N ILE A 116 -5.25 11.10 5.97
CA ILE A 116 -5.31 9.65 5.81
C ILE A 116 -5.69 8.98 7.11
N ARG A 117 -6.22 7.76 6.99
CA ARG A 117 -6.51 6.88 8.11
C ARG A 117 -6.14 5.44 7.75
N LEU A 118 -5.54 4.73 8.69
CA LEU A 118 -5.37 3.29 8.59
C LEU A 118 -6.72 2.62 8.89
N VAL A 119 -7.25 1.87 7.93
CA VAL A 119 -8.52 1.16 8.13
C VAL A 119 -8.24 -0.20 8.75
N THR A 120 -7.48 -1.04 8.09
CA THR A 120 -7.10 -2.35 8.63
C THR A 120 -6.03 -3.00 7.77
N ALA A 121 -5.19 -3.81 8.40
CA ALA A 121 -4.38 -4.80 7.71
C ALA A 121 -5.15 -6.10 7.64
N THR A 122 -5.37 -6.64 6.45
CA THR A 122 -6.26 -7.78 6.26
C THR A 122 -5.51 -8.96 5.67
N GLY A 123 -5.69 -10.12 6.30
CA GLY A 123 -5.43 -11.43 5.73
C GLY A 123 -4.37 -12.26 6.42
N ALA A 124 -4.43 -13.57 6.15
CA ALA A 124 -3.52 -14.57 6.72
C ALA A 124 -2.05 -14.40 6.27
N ASN A 125 -1.80 -13.63 5.22
CA ASN A 125 -0.48 -13.38 4.67
C ASN A 125 0.04 -11.96 4.98
N VAL A 126 -0.57 -11.26 5.93
CA VAL A 126 0.01 -10.05 6.50
C VAL A 126 1.24 -10.42 7.33
N ALA A 127 2.29 -9.64 7.26
CA ALA A 127 3.52 -9.92 8.00
C ALA A 127 3.27 -9.79 9.51
N THR A 128 3.70 -10.77 10.26
CA THR A 128 3.63 -10.73 11.73
C THR A 128 4.42 -9.54 12.26
N GLY A 129 3.79 -8.75 13.13
CA GLY A 129 4.43 -7.59 13.76
C GLY A 129 4.67 -6.41 12.82
N HIS A 130 3.95 -6.32 11.66
CA HIS A 130 4.03 -5.11 10.86
C HIS A 130 3.50 -3.91 11.65
N THR A 131 4.08 -2.77 11.40
CA THR A 131 3.73 -1.49 12.04
C THR A 131 3.68 -0.40 11.00
N ASP A 132 2.75 0.51 11.20
CA ASP A 132 2.53 1.64 10.31
C ASP A 132 2.48 2.93 11.13
N THR A 133 3.04 3.98 10.57
CA THR A 133 3.08 5.30 11.20
C THR A 133 2.62 6.36 10.20
N ILE A 134 1.50 6.99 10.50
CA ILE A 134 1.06 8.17 9.77
C ILE A 134 1.90 9.36 10.22
N ILE A 135 2.35 10.16 9.27
CA ILE A 135 3.12 11.36 9.56
C ILE A 135 2.23 12.40 10.25
N ALA A 136 2.77 13.04 11.27
CA ALA A 136 2.03 13.98 12.11
C ALA A 136 1.29 15.05 11.29
N GLY A 137 0.04 15.28 11.63
CA GLY A 137 -0.85 16.22 10.97
C GLY A 137 -1.65 15.62 9.80
N TYR A 138 -1.26 14.46 9.26
CA TYR A 138 -2.04 13.76 8.23
C TYR A 138 -2.96 12.69 8.81
N ASP A 139 -2.81 12.36 10.09
CA ASP A 139 -3.66 11.38 10.76
C ASP A 139 -5.05 11.97 11.07
N VAL A 140 -6.07 11.34 10.53
CA VAL A 140 -7.46 11.63 10.84
C VAL A 140 -7.98 10.52 11.73
N THR A 141 -7.89 10.72 13.03
CA THR A 141 -8.27 9.74 14.04
C THR A 141 -9.79 9.62 14.17
N GLY A 142 -10.26 8.43 14.60
CA GLY A 142 -11.67 8.16 14.82
C GLY A 142 -12.44 7.84 13.54
N ASP A 143 -13.75 8.00 13.60
CA ASP A 143 -14.59 7.93 12.41
C ASP A 143 -14.28 9.10 11.50
N TRP A 144 -14.51 8.88 10.19
CA TRP A 144 -14.31 9.93 9.22
C TRP A 144 -15.03 11.20 9.68
N PRO A 145 -14.46 12.40 9.49
CA PRO A 145 -15.02 13.61 10.05
C PRO A 145 -16.51 13.72 9.72
N THR A 146 -17.31 13.74 10.76
CA THR A 146 -18.72 14.06 10.62
C THR A 146 -18.82 15.53 10.24
N PRO A 147 -19.59 15.88 9.23
CA PRO A 147 -19.89 17.27 8.95
C PRO A 147 -20.37 17.96 10.23
N THR A 148 -19.61 18.92 10.68
CA THR A 148 -20.00 19.76 11.81
C THR A 148 -20.18 21.17 11.28
N ASN A 149 -21.26 21.82 11.66
CA ASN A 149 -21.54 23.19 11.23
C ASN A 149 -20.34 24.09 11.50
N GLY A 150 -19.51 24.20 10.52
CA GLY A 150 -18.66 25.29 10.21
C GLY A 150 -17.49 25.64 11.10
N LEU A 151 -17.22 24.99 12.17
CA LEU A 151 -16.30 25.59 13.13
C LEU A 151 -14.86 25.06 13.11
N THR A 152 -14.60 23.88 12.60
CA THR A 152 -13.22 23.39 12.48
C THR A 152 -13.13 22.29 11.44
N PRO A 153 -12.34 22.41 10.37
CA PRO A 153 -12.00 21.26 9.55
C PRO A 153 -11.33 20.23 10.47
N ALA A 154 -11.79 19.00 10.44
CA ALA A 154 -11.15 17.91 11.17
C ALA A 154 -9.78 17.55 10.59
N PHE A 155 -9.37 18.21 9.52
CA PHE A 155 -8.08 18.08 8.86
C PHE A 155 -7.16 19.22 9.31
N THR A 156 -5.97 18.90 9.76
CA THR A 156 -4.94 19.90 10.11
C THR A 156 -4.04 20.23 8.92
N LYS A 157 -4.11 19.44 7.86
CA LYS A 157 -3.37 19.59 6.61
C LYS A 157 -4.32 19.79 5.45
N THR A 158 -3.85 20.42 4.40
CA THR A 158 -4.58 20.70 3.17
C THR A 158 -3.89 20.11 1.96
N LEU A 159 -4.52 20.13 0.79
CA LEU A 159 -3.86 19.76 -0.45
C LEU A 159 -2.65 20.66 -0.77
N ASN A 160 -2.62 21.87 -0.23
CA ASN A 160 -1.48 22.77 -0.38
C ASN A 160 -0.23 22.27 0.34
N ASP A 161 -0.39 21.52 1.44
CA ASP A 161 0.75 20.94 2.19
C ASP A 161 1.45 19.81 1.44
N ILE A 162 0.85 19.28 0.38
CA ILE A 162 1.38 18.20 -0.42
C ILE A 162 1.60 18.58 -1.89
N THR A 163 1.82 19.85 -2.20
CA THR A 163 2.14 20.32 -3.57
C THR A 163 3.51 19.84 -4.06
N SER A 164 4.34 19.33 -3.18
CA SER A 164 5.56 18.57 -3.51
C SER A 164 5.46 17.17 -2.92
N ALA A 165 6.31 16.25 -3.37
CA ALA A 165 6.32 14.86 -2.88
C ALA A 165 6.53 14.81 -1.36
N THR A 166 5.45 14.64 -0.62
CA THR A 166 5.42 14.70 0.84
C THR A 166 5.12 13.31 1.40
N GLN A 167 5.96 12.83 2.29
CA GLN A 167 5.71 11.56 2.98
C GLN A 167 4.50 11.72 3.92
N VAL A 168 3.52 10.83 3.77
CA VAL A 168 2.29 10.83 4.58
C VAL A 168 2.16 9.58 5.45
N LEU A 169 2.84 8.49 5.07
CA LEU A 169 2.82 7.22 5.78
C LEU A 169 4.15 6.50 5.62
N SER A 170 4.56 5.75 6.62
CA SER A 170 5.65 4.78 6.53
C SER A 170 5.31 3.54 7.35
N GLY A 171 5.98 2.44 7.05
CA GLY A 171 5.77 1.23 7.81
C GLY A 171 6.79 0.14 7.50
N THR A 172 6.71 -0.92 8.28
CA THR A 172 7.43 -2.15 8.01
C THR A 172 6.75 -2.95 6.90
N ARG A 173 7.33 -4.08 6.51
CA ARG A 173 6.75 -4.95 5.49
C ARG A 173 5.30 -5.32 5.83
N VAL A 174 4.37 -5.11 4.89
CA VAL A 174 2.96 -5.50 5.04
C VAL A 174 2.72 -6.95 4.64
N SER A 175 3.26 -7.38 3.50
CA SER A 175 2.94 -8.68 2.90
C SER A 175 4.02 -9.70 3.24
N ALA A 176 3.67 -10.80 3.94
CA ALA A 176 4.60 -11.88 4.26
C ALA A 176 4.87 -12.76 3.04
N LYS A 177 3.82 -13.12 2.30
CA LYS A 177 3.81 -13.89 1.06
C LYS A 177 2.49 -13.70 0.35
N GLY A 178 2.28 -14.37 -0.76
CA GLY A 178 1.00 -14.42 -1.45
C GLY A 178 0.95 -13.59 -2.71
N ASN A 179 -0.19 -13.61 -3.36
CA ASN A 179 -0.45 -13.01 -4.66
C ASN A 179 -1.35 -11.78 -4.52
N ILE A 180 -1.12 -10.74 -5.33
CA ILE A 180 -1.95 -9.53 -5.33
C ILE A 180 -3.41 -9.83 -5.66
N ALA A 181 -3.66 -10.73 -6.61
CA ALA A 181 -5.00 -10.99 -7.12
C ALA A 181 -5.86 -11.84 -6.19
N THR A 182 -5.27 -12.75 -5.43
CA THR A 182 -6.00 -13.80 -4.70
C THR A 182 -5.86 -13.73 -3.19
N ASP A 183 -4.81 -13.08 -2.68
CA ASP A 183 -4.48 -13.13 -1.27
C ASP A 183 -4.77 -11.81 -0.54
N ASN A 184 -5.41 -11.93 0.59
CA ASN A 184 -5.58 -10.83 1.53
C ASN A 184 -4.27 -10.64 2.30
N ASN A 185 -3.41 -9.75 1.80
CA ASN A 185 -2.10 -9.45 2.38
C ASN A 185 -1.78 -7.96 2.22
N TYR A 186 -2.74 -7.11 2.50
CA TYR A 186 -2.67 -5.68 2.28
C TYR A 186 -3.05 -4.88 3.53
N LEU A 187 -2.55 -3.66 3.57
CA LEU A 187 -3.05 -2.60 4.44
C LEU A 187 -4.04 -1.75 3.65
N THR A 188 -5.22 -1.51 4.20
CA THR A 188 -6.16 -0.54 3.64
C THR A 188 -5.89 0.83 4.25
N VAL A 189 -5.58 1.78 3.40
CA VAL A 189 -5.38 3.19 3.76
C VAL A 189 -6.51 4.00 3.14
N ARG A 190 -7.23 4.73 3.95
CA ARG A 190 -8.27 5.66 3.52
C ARG A 190 -7.67 7.02 3.33
N PHE A 191 -7.82 7.57 2.13
CA PHE A 191 -7.48 8.94 1.79
C PHE A 191 -8.74 9.76 1.78
N GLY A 192 -8.70 10.93 2.37
CA GLY A 192 -9.85 11.77 2.43
C GLY A 192 -9.55 13.23 2.26
N VAL A 193 -10.56 13.92 1.80
CA VAL A 193 -10.56 15.36 1.64
C VAL A 193 -11.81 15.93 2.28
N ALA A 194 -11.73 17.18 2.70
CA ALA A 194 -12.86 17.92 3.22
C ALA A 194 -12.72 19.39 2.87
N THR A 195 -13.83 20.06 2.66
CA THR A 195 -13.87 21.51 2.49
C THR A 195 -15.10 22.09 3.13
N MET A 196 -14.96 23.30 3.59
CA MET A 196 -16.10 24.08 4.09
C MET A 196 -16.68 24.89 2.94
N PRO A 197 -17.97 24.70 2.63
CA PRO A 197 -18.62 25.56 1.66
C PRO A 197 -18.58 27.01 2.10
N GLN A 198 -18.05 27.87 1.24
CA GLN A 198 -17.95 29.30 1.41
C GLN A 198 -18.48 30.02 0.16
N PHE A 199 -18.58 31.33 0.21
CA PHE A 199 -18.93 32.11 -0.96
C PHE A 199 -17.75 32.26 -1.93
N PHE A 200 -17.28 31.13 -2.44
CA PHE A 200 -16.27 31.13 -3.50
C PHE A 200 -16.86 31.73 -4.78
N THR A 201 -16.00 32.28 -5.64
CA THR A 201 -16.39 32.65 -6.98
C THR A 201 -17.03 31.47 -7.70
N PRO A 202 -18.25 31.63 -8.29
CA PRO A 202 -18.90 30.54 -8.98
C PRO A 202 -18.05 29.94 -10.07
N ASN A 203 -18.10 28.62 -10.20
CA ASN A 203 -17.38 27.86 -11.22
C ASN A 203 -18.22 26.65 -11.69
N THR A 204 -17.82 26.05 -12.79
CA THR A 204 -18.51 24.85 -13.32
C THR A 204 -17.97 23.53 -12.75
N GLY A 205 -17.01 23.62 -11.87
CA GLY A 205 -16.36 22.51 -11.18
C GLY A 205 -14.93 22.86 -10.80
N PHE A 206 -14.32 22.02 -10.00
CA PHE A 206 -12.89 22.10 -9.70
C PHE A 206 -12.32 20.69 -9.57
N SER A 207 -11.03 20.55 -9.85
CA SER A 207 -10.35 19.27 -9.71
C SER A 207 -8.86 19.44 -9.42
N SER A 208 -8.32 18.51 -8.64
CA SER A 208 -6.88 18.31 -8.47
C SER A 208 -6.59 16.83 -8.52
N ILE A 209 -5.41 16.47 -9.03
CA ILE A 209 -4.94 15.09 -9.07
C ILE A 209 -3.96 14.90 -7.92
N VAL A 210 -4.25 13.97 -7.03
CA VAL A 210 -3.32 13.53 -6.01
C VAL A 210 -2.62 12.26 -6.48
N THR A 211 -1.32 12.33 -6.65
CA THR A 211 -0.47 11.21 -7.03
C THR A 211 0.12 10.56 -5.77
N LEU A 212 -0.04 9.25 -5.65
CA LEU A 212 0.53 8.45 -4.57
C LEU A 212 1.72 7.66 -5.09
N THR A 213 2.83 7.70 -4.37
CA THR A 213 4.04 6.95 -4.71
C THR A 213 4.48 6.11 -3.52
N LEU A 214 4.59 4.80 -3.75
CA LEU A 214 5.06 3.83 -2.76
C LEU A 214 6.48 3.40 -3.13
N ALA A 215 7.39 3.51 -2.19
CA ALA A 215 8.81 3.18 -2.37
C ALA A 215 9.40 2.52 -1.12
N SER A 216 10.60 1.95 -1.23
CA SER A 216 11.36 1.50 -0.06
C SER A 216 11.73 2.67 0.85
N GLN A 217 11.76 2.38 2.13
CA GLN A 217 12.24 3.30 3.16
C GLN A 217 13.77 3.32 3.21
#